data_ee8d70b805c7d28c528a6135613f2f5a
#
_entry.id   ee8d70b805c7d28c528a6135613f2f5a
#
_cell.length_a   1.000
_cell.length_b   1.000
_cell.length_c   1.000
_cell.angle_alpha   90.00
_cell.angle_beta   90.00
_cell.angle_gamma   90.00
#
_symmetry.space_group_name_H-M   'P 1'
#
loop_
_entity.id
_entity.type
_entity.pdbx_description
1 polymer ?
#
loop_
_entity_poly.entity_id
_entity_poly.type
_entity_poly.pdbx_seq_one_letter_code
_entity_poly.pdbx_strand_id
1 'polypeptide(L)'
;MSRLITAVMGLALAAILAACSGAATSSFDPSGPCSGDGSTPGAYPDLEAMVPTSYEDRAPDRLDSGRNCTDENLGTLADEGIEEVRFAGGTWEFGSDIAAVLAVFAADGLTADVMADWWEATAGDSARTQILRSADLDMNGRAVHRLDTKTGERLQSVVVWEGAEPGQVNVVLTHNLPDPKIEAAVAAFGD
;
A
#
# COMPACT_ATOMS: atom_id res chain seq x y z
N MET A 1 34.72 26.50 -9.02
CA MET A 1 33.84 25.85 -10.01
C MET A 1 33.41 24.50 -9.43
N SER A 2 32.35 24.51 -8.69
CA SER A 2 31.83 23.31 -7.97
C SER A 2 30.52 22.93 -8.61
N ARG A 3 30.45 21.77 -9.20
CA ARG A 3 29.24 21.26 -9.85
C ARG A 3 28.41 20.54 -8.80
N LEU A 4 27.22 21.10 -8.55
CA LEU A 4 26.13 20.46 -7.85
C LEU A 4 25.74 19.17 -8.61
N ILE A 5 25.90 18.03 -7.95
CA ILE A 5 25.24 16.81 -8.32
C ILE A 5 24.04 16.71 -7.39
N THR A 6 22.89 17.09 -7.90
CA THR A 6 21.61 16.89 -7.23
C THR A 6 21.21 15.43 -7.45
N ALA A 7 21.46 14.59 -6.47
CA ALA A 7 20.92 13.23 -6.45
C ALA A 7 19.42 13.33 -6.12
N VAL A 8 18.63 13.09 -7.15
CA VAL A 8 17.18 12.83 -6.99
C VAL A 8 17.04 11.36 -6.67
N MET A 9 16.96 11.05 -5.39
CA MET A 9 16.60 9.71 -4.93
C MET A 9 15.66 9.86 -3.73
N GLY A 10 14.43 9.87 -4.02
CA GLY A 10 13.39 9.91 -3.01
C GLY A 10 12.06 9.78 -3.71
N LEU A 11 11.51 8.61 -3.79
CA LEU A 11 10.07 8.38 -3.95
C LEU A 11 9.74 6.97 -4.46
N ALA A 12 10.20 5.94 -3.80
CA ALA A 12 9.67 4.61 -4.09
C ALA A 12 8.23 4.43 -3.52
N LEU A 13 7.87 5.22 -2.51
CA LEU A 13 6.54 5.09 -1.86
C LEU A 13 5.43 5.89 -2.54
N ALA A 14 5.77 6.81 -3.45
CA ALA A 14 4.78 7.60 -4.19
C ALA A 14 4.36 6.94 -5.52
N ALA A 15 5.03 5.86 -5.94
CA ALA A 15 4.74 5.22 -7.22
C ALA A 15 3.39 4.49 -7.24
N ILE A 16 2.82 4.14 -6.09
CA ILE A 16 1.48 3.54 -6.03
C ILE A 16 0.38 4.60 -6.25
N LEU A 17 0.69 5.88 -5.99
CA LEU A 17 -0.28 6.97 -6.10
C LEU A 17 0.02 8.02 -7.17
N ALA A 18 1.19 7.98 -7.84
CA ALA A 18 1.64 9.04 -8.75
C ALA A 18 1.49 8.72 -10.25
N ALA A 19 0.69 7.73 -10.63
CA ALA A 19 0.37 7.48 -12.03
C ALA A 19 -0.77 8.41 -12.54
N CYS A 20 -0.74 9.68 -12.18
CA CYS A 20 -1.70 10.66 -12.72
C CYS A 20 -1.00 11.92 -13.20
N SER A 21 -0.66 11.94 -14.47
CA SER A 21 -0.89 12.95 -15.50
C SER A 21 0.16 12.85 -16.61
N GLY A 22 -0.20 12.11 -17.60
CA GLY A 22 0.51 12.00 -18.86
C GLY A 22 -0.01 10.76 -19.56
N ALA A 23 -0.82 10.93 -20.60
CA ALA A 23 -1.30 9.83 -21.41
C ALA A 23 -0.13 9.11 -22.10
N ALA A 24 0.53 8.25 -21.35
CA ALA A 24 1.20 7.08 -21.88
C ALA A 24 0.17 5.96 -21.74
N THR A 25 -0.41 5.55 -22.83
CA THR A 25 -1.15 4.29 -22.92
C THR A 25 -0.14 3.15 -22.73
N SER A 26 0.30 2.91 -21.50
CA SER A 26 0.84 1.62 -21.16
C SER A 26 -0.35 0.68 -21.23
N SER A 27 -0.33 -0.23 -22.19
CA SER A 27 -1.36 -1.26 -22.32
C SER A 27 -1.16 -2.27 -21.18
N PHE A 28 -1.55 -1.90 -19.95
CA PHE A 28 -1.59 -2.85 -18.85
C PHE A 28 -2.64 -3.90 -19.19
N ASP A 29 -2.21 -5.13 -19.37
CA ASP A 29 -3.06 -6.29 -19.60
C ASP A 29 -3.03 -7.19 -18.36
N PRO A 30 -4.08 -7.16 -17.53
CA PRO A 30 -4.11 -7.97 -16.30
C PRO A 30 -4.17 -9.47 -16.58
N SER A 31 -4.54 -9.90 -17.80
CA SER A 31 -4.66 -11.31 -18.19
C SER A 31 -3.39 -11.88 -18.84
N GLY A 32 -2.47 -11.00 -19.24
CA GLY A 32 -1.19 -11.38 -19.86
C GLY A 32 -0.14 -11.82 -18.82
N PRO A 33 0.99 -12.38 -19.27
CA PRO A 33 2.11 -12.64 -18.37
C PRO A 33 2.59 -11.33 -17.74
N CYS A 34 3.06 -11.40 -16.49
CA CYS A 34 3.56 -10.24 -15.82
C CYS A 34 4.91 -9.81 -16.43
N SER A 35 4.89 -8.80 -17.24
CA SER A 35 6.06 -8.21 -17.91
C SER A 35 6.34 -6.78 -17.47
N GLY A 36 5.55 -6.26 -16.54
CA GLY A 36 5.64 -4.92 -15.97
C GLY A 36 4.50 -4.65 -15.03
N ASP A 37 4.75 -3.71 -14.13
CA ASP A 37 3.77 -3.28 -13.14
C ASP A 37 2.70 -2.40 -13.80
N GLY A 38 1.52 -2.37 -13.18
CA GLY A 38 0.45 -1.51 -13.66
C GLY A 38 -0.82 -1.65 -12.86
N SER A 39 -1.69 -0.65 -13.00
CA SER A 39 -3.01 -0.65 -12.41
C SER A 39 -4.02 0.06 -13.30
N THR A 40 -5.26 -0.35 -13.20
CA THR A 40 -6.42 0.33 -13.81
C THR A 40 -7.68 -0.10 -13.07
N PRO A 41 -8.70 0.75 -12.97
CA PRO A 41 -10.00 0.33 -12.43
C PRO A 41 -10.55 -0.90 -13.15
N GLY A 42 -11.00 -1.89 -12.37
CA GLY A 42 -11.58 -3.14 -12.90
C GLY A 42 -10.58 -4.18 -13.40
N ALA A 43 -9.27 -4.02 -13.15
CA ALA A 43 -8.27 -5.01 -13.55
C ALA A 43 -8.46 -6.34 -12.82
N TYR A 44 -8.74 -6.28 -11.52
CA TYR A 44 -9.02 -7.44 -10.65
C TYR A 44 -10.31 -7.21 -9.88
N PRO A 45 -11.50 -7.42 -10.51
CA PRO A 45 -12.80 -7.12 -9.89
C PRO A 45 -13.05 -7.89 -8.60
N ASP A 46 -12.51 -9.10 -8.49
CA ASP A 46 -12.65 -9.94 -7.28
C ASP A 46 -11.92 -9.31 -6.08
N LEU A 47 -10.73 -8.74 -6.30
CA LEU A 47 -10.01 -8.01 -5.26
C LEU A 47 -10.67 -6.65 -4.96
N GLU A 48 -11.15 -5.95 -5.98
CA GLU A 48 -11.88 -4.68 -5.78
C GLU A 48 -13.14 -4.87 -4.93
N ALA A 49 -13.82 -6.02 -5.07
CA ALA A 49 -15.00 -6.34 -4.28
C ALA A 49 -14.70 -6.56 -2.78
N MET A 50 -13.43 -6.81 -2.41
CA MET A 50 -12.98 -6.97 -1.03
C MET A 50 -12.58 -5.64 -0.37
N VAL A 51 -12.34 -4.59 -1.17
CA VAL A 51 -12.03 -3.27 -0.65
C VAL A 51 -13.30 -2.66 -0.02
N PRO A 52 -13.21 -2.04 1.17
CA PRO A 52 -14.35 -1.38 1.78
C PRO A 52 -15.02 -0.38 0.84
N THR A 53 -16.33 -0.48 0.71
CA THR A 53 -17.12 0.44 -0.14
C THR A 53 -17.38 1.79 0.52
N SER A 54 -17.13 1.89 1.83
CA SER A 54 -17.31 3.11 2.63
C SER A 54 -16.31 3.18 3.76
N TYR A 55 -15.75 4.37 3.98
CA TYR A 55 -14.97 4.75 5.14
C TYR A 55 -15.32 6.19 5.50
N GLU A 56 -15.56 6.50 6.79
CA GLU A 56 -16.01 7.81 7.23
C GLU A 56 -17.26 8.31 6.48
N ASP A 57 -18.25 7.40 6.31
CA ASP A 57 -19.52 7.66 5.60
C ASP A 57 -19.36 8.13 4.14
N ARG A 58 -18.22 7.85 3.53
CA ARG A 58 -17.91 8.23 2.15
C ARG A 58 -17.46 7.01 1.34
N ALA A 59 -17.86 6.95 0.08
CA ALA A 59 -17.23 6.07 -0.90
C ALA A 59 -15.79 6.52 -1.19
N PRO A 60 -14.91 5.63 -1.67
CA PRO A 60 -13.57 6.02 -2.09
C PRO A 60 -13.63 7.04 -3.22
N ASP A 61 -12.72 8.01 -3.19
CA ASP A 61 -12.55 8.99 -4.28
C ASP A 61 -11.99 8.29 -5.54
N ARG A 62 -11.22 7.20 -5.34
CA ARG A 62 -10.71 6.35 -6.39
C ARG A 62 -10.62 4.90 -5.92
N LEU A 63 -10.94 3.95 -6.82
CA LEU A 63 -10.74 2.52 -6.65
C LEU A 63 -9.99 2.00 -7.86
N ASP A 64 -8.81 1.44 -7.63
CA ASP A 64 -7.96 0.84 -8.66
C ASP A 64 -7.53 -0.55 -8.23
N SER A 65 -7.25 -1.41 -9.20
CA SER A 65 -6.57 -2.68 -8.98
C SER A 65 -5.42 -2.85 -9.96
N GLY A 66 -4.43 -3.64 -9.58
CA GLY A 66 -3.23 -3.82 -10.38
C GLY A 66 -2.33 -4.93 -9.88
N ARG A 67 -1.13 -4.98 -10.42
CA ARG A 67 -0.10 -5.92 -9.99
C ARG A 67 1.29 -5.31 -10.05
N ASN A 68 2.17 -5.85 -9.21
CA ASN A 68 3.61 -5.62 -9.22
C ASN A 68 4.32 -6.95 -9.49
N CYS A 69 5.30 -6.95 -10.40
CA CYS A 69 6.13 -8.10 -10.73
C CYS A 69 7.56 -7.71 -11.13
N THR A 70 7.91 -6.44 -11.04
CA THR A 70 9.29 -6.01 -11.23
C THR A 70 10.05 -6.12 -9.92
N ASP A 71 11.33 -6.49 -9.98
CA ASP A 71 12.20 -6.57 -8.80
C ASP A 71 12.20 -5.24 -8.02
N GLU A 72 12.08 -4.11 -8.73
CA GLU A 72 12.04 -2.78 -8.11
C GLU A 72 10.81 -2.61 -7.19
N ASN A 73 9.63 -3.11 -7.60
CA ASN A 73 8.39 -2.96 -6.83
C ASN A 73 8.08 -4.15 -5.91
N LEU A 74 8.65 -5.32 -6.18
CA LEU A 74 8.58 -6.45 -5.27
C LEU A 74 9.56 -6.28 -4.09
N GLY A 75 10.77 -5.74 -4.33
CA GLY A 75 11.75 -5.59 -3.28
C GLY A 75 12.00 -6.89 -2.52
N THR A 76 11.91 -6.87 -1.18
CA THR A 76 12.12 -8.05 -0.33
C THR A 76 11.08 -9.16 -0.53
N LEU A 77 9.93 -8.89 -1.15
CA LEU A 77 8.96 -9.94 -1.49
C LEU A 77 9.53 -10.91 -2.52
N ALA A 78 10.39 -10.45 -3.42
CA ALA A 78 11.09 -11.32 -4.37
C ALA A 78 12.06 -12.30 -3.68
N ASP A 79 12.69 -11.88 -2.58
CA ASP A 79 13.57 -12.74 -1.76
C ASP A 79 12.79 -13.87 -1.08
N GLU A 80 11.50 -13.66 -0.80
CA GLU A 80 10.55 -14.65 -0.28
C GLU A 80 9.95 -15.56 -1.37
N GLY A 81 10.38 -15.38 -2.63
CA GLY A 81 9.93 -16.19 -3.76
C GLY A 81 8.59 -15.74 -4.36
N ILE A 82 8.12 -14.54 -4.02
CA ILE A 82 6.92 -13.95 -4.59
C ILE A 82 7.28 -13.26 -5.90
N GLU A 83 6.76 -13.79 -7.01
CA GLU A 83 7.06 -13.30 -8.37
C GLU A 83 6.04 -12.26 -8.86
N GLU A 84 4.83 -12.28 -8.32
CA GLU A 84 3.75 -11.35 -8.66
C GLU A 84 2.89 -11.08 -7.42
N VAL A 85 2.61 -9.82 -7.14
CA VAL A 85 1.61 -9.41 -6.15
C VAL A 85 0.51 -8.64 -6.84
N ARG A 86 -0.73 -9.14 -6.75
CA ARG A 86 -1.93 -8.42 -7.18
C ARG A 86 -2.47 -7.60 -6.03
N PHE A 87 -3.08 -6.49 -6.36
CA PHE A 87 -3.68 -5.61 -5.36
C PHE A 87 -4.94 -4.93 -5.86
N ALA A 88 -5.79 -4.52 -4.94
CA ALA A 88 -6.84 -3.54 -5.15
C ALA A 88 -6.86 -2.56 -3.97
N GLY A 89 -7.13 -1.28 -4.23
CA GLY A 89 -7.14 -0.27 -3.19
C GLY A 89 -8.08 0.88 -3.47
N GLY A 90 -8.83 1.27 -2.43
CA GLY A 90 -9.63 2.48 -2.40
C GLY A 90 -8.86 3.61 -1.73
N THR A 91 -8.93 4.81 -2.30
CA THR A 91 -8.31 6.03 -1.75
C THR A 91 -9.38 7.00 -1.28
N TRP A 92 -9.22 7.51 -0.05
CA TRP A 92 -10.03 8.58 0.54
C TRP A 92 -9.15 9.79 0.84
N GLU A 93 -9.47 10.92 0.21
CA GLU A 93 -8.77 12.18 0.40
C GLU A 93 -9.58 13.11 1.31
N PHE A 94 -8.98 13.59 2.41
CA PHE A 94 -9.63 14.47 3.38
C PHE A 94 -9.08 15.90 3.39
N GLY A 95 -8.14 16.17 2.49
CA GLY A 95 -7.48 17.46 2.32
C GLY A 95 -6.07 17.30 1.81
N SER A 96 -5.33 18.41 1.67
CA SER A 96 -3.92 18.34 1.29
C SER A 96 -3.14 17.58 2.37
N ASP A 97 -2.44 16.53 1.98
CA ASP A 97 -1.62 15.70 2.86
C ASP A 97 -2.38 14.86 3.93
N ILE A 98 -3.71 14.73 3.83
CA ILE A 98 -4.52 13.87 4.70
C ILE A 98 -5.26 12.87 3.83
N ALA A 99 -4.93 11.60 3.96
CA ALA A 99 -5.52 10.54 3.14
C ALA A 99 -5.50 9.19 3.85
N ALA A 100 -6.38 8.30 3.39
CA ALA A 100 -6.32 6.88 3.69
C ALA A 100 -6.38 6.06 2.39
N VAL A 101 -5.64 4.98 2.34
CA VAL A 101 -5.75 3.93 1.34
C VAL A 101 -6.09 2.64 2.07
N LEU A 102 -7.18 2.02 1.71
CA LEU A 102 -7.60 0.71 2.20
C LEU A 102 -7.43 -0.27 1.06
N ALA A 103 -6.57 -1.27 1.24
CA ALA A 103 -6.16 -2.15 0.15
C ALA A 103 -6.14 -3.62 0.55
N VAL A 104 -6.31 -4.47 -0.45
CA VAL A 104 -6.13 -5.93 -0.36
C VAL A 104 -4.99 -6.30 -1.31
N PHE A 105 -4.05 -7.08 -0.82
CA PHE A 105 -2.97 -7.67 -1.59
C PHE A 105 -3.16 -9.18 -1.67
N ALA A 106 -2.76 -9.79 -2.78
CA ALA A 106 -2.87 -11.22 -2.97
C ALA A 106 -1.69 -11.77 -3.77
N ALA A 107 -1.03 -12.78 -3.22
CA ALA A 107 0.01 -13.57 -3.90
C ALA A 107 0.14 -14.94 -3.24
N ASP A 108 0.64 -15.93 -3.99
CA ASP A 108 0.96 -17.22 -3.41
C ASP A 108 2.09 -17.06 -2.38
N GLY A 109 1.87 -17.57 -1.17
CA GLY A 109 2.86 -17.48 -0.08
C GLY A 109 2.90 -16.15 0.67
N LEU A 110 2.10 -15.16 0.27
CA LEU A 110 2.01 -13.89 0.99
C LEU A 110 1.33 -14.07 2.36
N THR A 111 1.93 -13.50 3.38
CA THR A 111 1.40 -13.43 4.75
C THR A 111 1.47 -12.00 5.27
N ALA A 112 0.75 -11.73 6.36
CA ALA A 112 0.82 -10.42 7.02
C ALA A 112 2.23 -10.10 7.51
N ASP A 113 2.97 -11.10 8.02
CA ASP A 113 4.35 -10.92 8.48
C ASP A 113 5.28 -10.53 7.32
N VAL A 114 5.21 -11.25 6.19
CA VAL A 114 6.00 -10.97 4.98
C VAL A 114 5.69 -9.56 4.44
N MET A 115 4.42 -9.17 4.44
CA MET A 115 4.02 -7.83 4.01
C MET A 115 4.49 -6.75 5.00
N ALA A 116 4.45 -7.01 6.31
CA ALA A 116 4.95 -6.09 7.32
C ALA A 116 6.47 -5.87 7.19
N ASP A 117 7.23 -6.95 7.02
CA ASP A 117 8.68 -6.89 6.79
C ASP A 117 9.03 -6.09 5.52
N TRP A 118 8.26 -6.26 4.46
CA TRP A 118 8.42 -5.48 3.22
C TRP A 118 8.21 -3.98 3.46
N TRP A 119 7.17 -3.59 4.21
CA TRP A 119 6.93 -2.19 4.57
C TRP A 119 8.05 -1.62 5.44
N GLU A 120 8.55 -2.39 6.41
CA GLU A 120 9.67 -1.97 7.27
C GLU A 120 10.97 -1.79 6.48
N ALA A 121 11.31 -2.75 5.62
CA ALA A 121 12.48 -2.67 4.75
C ALA A 121 12.41 -1.43 3.87
N THR A 122 11.26 -1.20 3.21
CA THR A 122 11.03 -0.04 2.35
C THR A 122 11.17 1.28 3.13
N ALA A 123 10.68 1.35 4.37
CA ALA A 123 10.85 2.51 5.23
C ALA A 123 12.31 2.71 5.64
N GLY A 124 13.03 1.62 5.94
CA GLY A 124 14.43 1.61 6.37
C GLY A 124 15.40 2.05 5.28
N ASP A 125 15.10 1.76 4.02
CA ASP A 125 15.94 2.16 2.87
C ASP A 125 15.92 3.68 2.60
N SER A 126 14.95 4.38 3.15
CA SER A 126 14.85 5.83 2.99
C SER A 126 15.61 6.59 4.08
N ALA A 127 16.71 7.22 3.74
CA ALA A 127 17.51 8.05 4.66
C ALA A 127 16.74 9.24 5.29
N ARG A 128 15.54 9.56 4.78
CA ARG A 128 14.70 10.66 5.27
C ARG A 128 13.53 10.18 6.11
N THR A 129 13.29 8.89 6.15
CA THR A 129 12.19 8.29 6.91
C THR A 129 12.68 7.81 8.25
N GLN A 130 11.96 8.17 9.30
CA GLN A 130 12.18 7.69 10.66
C GLN A 130 11.05 6.73 11.01
N ILE A 131 11.39 5.51 11.42
CA ILE A 131 10.45 4.58 12.03
C ILE A 131 10.20 5.04 13.47
N LEU A 132 8.95 5.35 13.79
CA LEU A 132 8.52 5.79 15.12
C LEU A 132 7.97 4.64 15.95
N ARG A 133 7.34 3.66 15.30
CA ARG A 133 6.77 2.45 15.87
C ARG A 133 6.84 1.33 14.86
N SER A 134 7.10 0.13 15.32
CA SER A 134 6.85 -1.14 14.65
C SER A 134 6.41 -2.11 15.74
N ALA A 135 5.16 -2.59 15.70
CA ALA A 135 4.62 -3.42 16.77
C ALA A 135 3.38 -4.20 16.34
N ASP A 136 3.26 -5.40 16.91
CA ASP A 136 2.03 -6.17 16.86
C ASP A 136 1.06 -5.65 17.91
N LEU A 137 -0.19 -5.47 17.51
CA LEU A 137 -1.27 -4.89 18.30
C LEU A 137 -2.56 -5.68 18.11
N ASP A 138 -3.52 -5.48 19.02
CA ASP A 138 -4.92 -5.79 18.76
C ASP A 138 -5.68 -4.50 18.41
N MET A 139 -6.33 -4.52 17.24
CA MET A 139 -7.22 -3.44 16.81
C MET A 139 -8.60 -4.01 16.47
N ASN A 140 -9.59 -3.65 17.23
CA ASN A 140 -10.97 -4.13 17.05
C ASN A 140 -11.11 -5.66 17.07
N GLY A 141 -10.29 -6.35 17.89
CA GLY A 141 -10.27 -7.81 17.99
C GLY A 141 -9.47 -8.52 16.90
N ARG A 142 -8.71 -7.77 16.08
CA ARG A 142 -7.80 -8.30 15.07
C ARG A 142 -6.36 -8.17 15.52
N ALA A 143 -5.60 -9.25 15.39
CA ALA A 143 -4.15 -9.18 15.45
C ALA A 143 -3.62 -8.46 14.21
N VAL A 144 -2.95 -7.35 14.39
CA VAL A 144 -2.40 -6.53 13.31
C VAL A 144 -0.95 -6.19 13.60
N HIS A 145 -0.15 -6.00 12.54
CA HIS A 145 1.13 -5.32 12.64
C HIS A 145 0.94 -3.84 12.27
N ARG A 146 1.47 -2.93 13.09
CA ARG A 146 1.42 -1.49 12.84
C ARG A 146 2.81 -0.89 12.75
N LEU A 147 3.09 -0.22 11.64
CA LEU A 147 4.28 0.57 11.38
C LEU A 147 3.91 2.06 11.28
N ASP A 148 4.45 2.89 12.18
CA ASP A 148 4.32 4.35 12.09
C ASP A 148 5.67 4.94 11.68
N THR A 149 5.65 5.80 10.67
CA THR A 149 6.84 6.47 10.15
C THR A 149 6.65 7.98 10.05
N LYS A 150 7.77 8.69 9.98
CA LYS A 150 7.79 10.13 9.75
C LYS A 150 8.81 10.48 8.67
N THR A 151 8.38 11.22 7.64
CA THR A 151 9.25 11.76 6.60
C THR A 151 9.05 13.28 6.53
N GLY A 152 10.01 14.04 7.03
CA GLY A 152 9.83 15.49 7.26
C GLY A 152 8.75 15.74 8.31
N GLU A 153 7.69 16.45 7.96
CA GLU A 153 6.53 16.68 8.84
C GLU A 153 5.37 15.71 8.58
N ARG A 154 5.47 14.85 7.57
CA ARG A 154 4.42 13.89 7.21
C ARG A 154 4.52 12.64 8.09
N LEU A 155 3.44 12.34 8.77
CA LEU A 155 3.25 11.08 9.48
C LEU A 155 2.56 10.09 8.54
N GLN A 156 3.00 8.84 8.57
CA GLN A 156 2.38 7.74 7.85
C GLN A 156 2.20 6.57 8.82
N SER A 157 1.03 5.96 8.78
CA SER A 157 0.79 4.70 9.48
C SER A 157 0.40 3.65 8.46
N VAL A 158 1.01 2.47 8.58
CA VAL A 158 0.66 1.25 7.85
C VAL A 158 0.18 0.24 8.86
N VAL A 159 -0.99 -0.34 8.63
CA VAL A 159 -1.54 -1.43 9.44
C VAL A 159 -1.79 -2.61 8.52
N VAL A 160 -1.24 -3.78 8.88
CA VAL A 160 -1.25 -5.00 8.07
C VAL A 160 -1.84 -6.14 8.87
N TRP A 161 -2.69 -6.96 8.26
CA TRP A 161 -3.22 -8.19 8.85
C TRP A 161 -3.65 -9.19 7.78
N GLU A 162 -3.79 -10.46 8.19
CA GLU A 162 -4.23 -11.54 7.30
C GLU A 162 -5.61 -11.25 6.70
N GLY A 163 -5.77 -11.52 5.41
CA GLY A 163 -7.05 -11.47 4.74
C GLY A 163 -7.93 -12.70 5.04
N ALA A 164 -9.06 -12.80 4.34
CA ALA A 164 -10.00 -13.90 4.53
C ALA A 164 -9.50 -15.23 3.93
N GLU A 165 -8.70 -15.16 2.89
CA GLU A 165 -8.18 -16.32 2.18
C GLU A 165 -6.65 -16.42 2.32
N PRO A 166 -6.08 -17.64 2.29
CA PRO A 166 -4.63 -17.81 2.29
C PRO A 166 -3.96 -17.02 1.14
N GLY A 167 -2.86 -16.36 1.44
CA GLY A 167 -2.16 -15.52 0.46
C GLY A 167 -2.79 -14.15 0.26
N GLN A 168 -3.79 -13.78 1.05
CA GLN A 168 -4.38 -12.45 1.07
C GLN A 168 -3.97 -11.68 2.32
N VAL A 169 -3.68 -10.40 2.15
CA VAL A 169 -3.30 -9.48 3.22
C VAL A 169 -4.05 -8.16 3.04
N ASN A 170 -4.65 -7.70 4.12
CA ASN A 170 -5.28 -6.39 4.16
C ASN A 170 -4.29 -5.34 4.65
N VAL A 171 -4.32 -4.17 4.06
CA VAL A 171 -3.44 -3.05 4.39
C VAL A 171 -4.26 -1.76 4.52
N VAL A 172 -4.06 -1.04 5.60
CA VAL A 172 -4.50 0.34 5.77
C VAL A 172 -3.25 1.22 5.77
N LEU A 173 -3.15 2.10 4.79
CA LEU A 173 -2.11 3.12 4.71
C LEU A 173 -2.74 4.49 4.93
N THR A 174 -2.23 5.25 5.88
CA THR A 174 -2.77 6.58 6.17
C THR A 174 -1.68 7.64 6.21
N HIS A 175 -2.06 8.87 5.83
CA HIS A 175 -1.21 10.05 5.97
C HIS A 175 -1.87 11.06 6.89
N ASN A 176 -1.14 11.46 7.95
CA ASN A 176 -1.54 12.50 8.91
C ASN A 176 -2.93 12.28 9.55
N LEU A 177 -3.38 11.03 9.66
CA LEU A 177 -4.62 10.69 10.35
C LEU A 177 -4.37 10.34 11.83
N PRO A 178 -5.27 10.74 12.75
CA PRO A 178 -5.18 10.38 14.15
C PRO A 178 -5.62 8.91 14.37
N ASP A 179 -5.15 8.30 15.46
CA ASP A 179 -5.41 6.90 15.80
C ASP A 179 -6.88 6.46 15.69
N PRO A 180 -7.89 7.22 16.18
CA PRO A 180 -9.28 6.78 16.04
C PRO A 180 -9.74 6.63 14.58
N LYS A 181 -9.15 7.40 13.66
CA LYS A 181 -9.44 7.28 12.22
C LYS A 181 -8.75 6.06 11.61
N ILE A 182 -7.54 5.74 12.08
CA ILE A 182 -6.82 4.52 11.66
C ILE A 182 -7.59 3.29 12.13
N GLU A 183 -8.06 3.27 13.39
CA GLU A 183 -8.90 2.19 13.93
C GLU A 183 -10.22 2.03 13.16
N ALA A 184 -10.86 3.14 12.80
CA ALA A 184 -12.07 3.13 11.97
C ALA A 184 -11.79 2.59 10.55
N ALA A 185 -10.62 2.85 9.98
CA ALA A 185 -10.22 2.31 8.68
C ALA A 185 -10.02 0.79 8.72
N VAL A 186 -9.40 0.27 9.79
CA VAL A 186 -9.29 -1.19 10.02
C VAL A 186 -10.68 -1.82 10.20
N ALA A 187 -11.57 -1.18 10.95
CA ALA A 187 -12.95 -1.65 11.16
C ALA A 187 -13.80 -1.63 9.88
N ALA A 188 -13.48 -0.77 8.90
CA ALA A 188 -14.22 -0.67 7.64
C ALA A 188 -14.17 -1.95 6.79
N PHE A 189 -13.16 -2.82 6.99
CA PHE A 189 -13.09 -4.11 6.29
C PHE A 189 -14.15 -5.13 6.76
N GLY A 190 -14.94 -4.83 7.80
CA GLY A 190 -15.91 -5.78 8.35
C GLY A 190 -15.23 -6.94 9.08
N ASP A 191 -16.01 -7.88 9.58
CA ASP A 191 -15.53 -9.12 10.22
C ASP A 191 -15.43 -10.25 9.20
#